data_5dd6aa24e07980c8f4be925443285010
#
_entry.id   5dd6aa24e07980c8f4be925443285010
#
_cell.length_a   1.000
_cell.length_b   1.000
_cell.length_c   1.000
_cell.angle_alpha   90.00
_cell.angle_beta   90.00
_cell.angle_gamma   90.00
#
_symmetry.space_group_name_H-M   'P 1'
#
loop_
_entity.id
_entity.type
_entity.pdbx_description
1 polymer ?
#
loop_
_entity_poly.entity_id
_entity_poly.type
_entity_poly.pdbx_seq_one_letter_code
_entity_poly.pdbx_strand_id
1 'polypeptide(L)'
;MIQPKEYFERFIAWKRHPDPKSPKVTYESYSAMDLNMLTHEMDFGIPGALEELGERYLFGLGLSTDVDKALELFQQAADAGHPDAYHMLADVYRTDQHGRQDLDRYFKLLPSAAERGSWKSMFNLACAYYRGKLGYDGHGYNLDHAAALEWSLKSAEMSRALLEIFFARPCTQDLRDYFGDVYDTFVRAVYSAAKQYMDGDGTEKNPDKARELLTSAQEFHKTHLHSECPQFAALLKKLAENG
;
A
#
# COMPACT_ATOMS: atom_id res chain seq x y z
N MET A 1 1.59 8.01 13.25
CA MET A 1 1.77 7.51 11.87
C MET A 1 3.24 7.65 11.48
N ILE A 2 3.84 6.63 10.88
CA ILE A 2 5.24 6.66 10.42
C ILE A 2 5.38 7.68 9.27
N GLN A 3 6.51 8.40 9.22
CA GLN A 3 6.77 9.35 8.15
C GLN A 3 7.15 8.63 6.85
N PRO A 4 6.79 9.15 5.65
CA PRO A 4 7.06 8.48 4.36
C PRO A 4 8.53 8.11 4.15
N LYS A 5 9.45 9.00 4.54
CA LYS A 5 10.89 8.73 4.45
C LYS A 5 11.33 7.59 5.36
N GLU A 6 10.85 7.58 6.61
CA GLU A 6 11.16 6.51 7.57
C GLU A 6 10.57 5.18 7.11
N TYR A 7 9.32 5.19 6.60
CA TYR A 7 8.70 4.02 6.01
C TYR A 7 9.55 3.46 4.86
N PHE A 8 9.95 4.32 3.92
CA PHE A 8 10.76 3.90 2.78
C PHE A 8 12.14 3.37 3.19
N GLU A 9 12.82 4.02 4.13
CA GLU A 9 14.12 3.55 4.63
C GLU A 9 14.01 2.18 5.30
N ARG A 10 12.96 1.96 6.10
CA ARG A 10 12.66 0.64 6.66
C ARG A 10 12.33 -0.36 5.56
N PHE A 11 11.45 -0.02 4.63
CA PHE A 11 11.10 -0.88 3.50
C PHE A 11 12.34 -1.33 2.71
N ILE A 12 13.24 -0.42 2.36
CA ILE A 12 14.49 -0.77 1.67
C ILE A 12 15.40 -1.64 2.54
N ALA A 13 15.50 -1.35 3.82
CA ALA A 13 16.31 -2.16 4.74
C ALA A 13 15.78 -3.60 4.88
N TRP A 14 14.47 -3.78 4.74
CA TRP A 14 13.85 -5.11 4.83
C TRP A 14 13.75 -5.86 3.50
N LYS A 15 13.71 -5.17 2.37
CA LYS A 15 13.69 -5.82 1.04
C LYS A 15 15.09 -6.19 0.54
N ARG A 16 16.16 -5.74 1.21
CA ARG A 16 17.53 -5.94 0.76
C ARG A 16 18.44 -6.33 1.90
N HIS A 17 19.07 -7.47 1.77
CA HIS A 17 20.15 -7.88 2.67
C HIS A 17 21.46 -7.16 2.28
N PRO A 18 22.14 -6.46 3.20
CA PRO A 18 23.49 -5.96 2.91
C PRO A 18 24.45 -7.17 2.84
N ASP A 19 25.10 -7.41 1.69
CA ASP A 19 26.17 -8.41 1.62
C ASP A 19 27.33 -8.00 2.55
N PRO A 20 27.57 -8.74 3.66
CA PRO A 20 28.62 -8.39 4.62
C PRO A 20 30.02 -8.54 4.04
N LYS A 21 30.19 -9.14 2.85
CA LYS A 21 31.47 -9.41 2.22
C LYS A 21 31.82 -8.41 1.11
N SER A 22 30.90 -7.53 0.72
CA SER A 22 31.14 -6.53 -0.32
C SER A 22 31.10 -5.13 0.25
N PRO A 23 32.24 -4.37 0.19
CA PRO A 23 32.25 -2.94 0.55
C PRO A 23 31.53 -2.06 -0.47
N LYS A 24 31.15 -2.59 -1.62
CA LYS A 24 30.25 -1.98 -2.59
C LYS A 24 28.89 -2.65 -2.38
N VAL A 25 28.02 -1.98 -1.67
CA VAL A 25 26.67 -2.38 -1.28
C VAL A 25 25.90 -2.94 -2.50
N THR A 26 26.10 -4.21 -2.80
CA THR A 26 25.21 -4.99 -3.67
C THR A 26 24.17 -5.59 -2.75
N TYR A 27 23.01 -4.94 -2.70
CA TYR A 27 21.86 -5.49 -2.00
C TYR A 27 21.26 -6.59 -2.86
N GLU A 28 21.37 -7.84 -2.43
CA GLU A 28 20.51 -8.88 -2.98
C GLU A 28 19.10 -8.72 -2.37
N SER A 29 18.09 -8.75 -3.23
CA SER A 29 16.70 -8.82 -2.78
C SER A 29 16.47 -10.17 -2.09
N TYR A 30 15.68 -10.21 -1.01
CA TYR A 30 15.25 -11.46 -0.41
C TYR A 30 14.54 -12.37 -1.40
N SER A 31 13.83 -11.80 -2.40
CA SER A 31 13.21 -12.58 -3.48
C SER A 31 14.21 -13.33 -4.37
N ALA A 32 15.47 -12.89 -4.45
CA ALA A 32 16.53 -13.56 -5.19
C ALA A 32 17.30 -14.61 -4.37
N MET A 33 17.10 -14.67 -3.06
CA MET A 33 17.76 -15.63 -2.17
C MET A 33 17.26 -17.05 -2.41
N ASP A 34 18.19 -18.01 -2.33
CA ASP A 34 17.79 -19.41 -2.23
C ASP A 34 17.10 -19.71 -0.88
N LEU A 35 16.40 -20.83 -0.82
CA LEU A 35 15.61 -21.18 0.36
C LEU A 35 16.46 -21.37 1.62
N ASN A 36 17.71 -21.88 1.49
CA ASN A 36 18.57 -22.12 2.65
C ASN A 36 19.05 -20.80 3.25
N MET A 37 19.45 -19.85 2.39
CA MET A 37 19.83 -18.50 2.82
C MET A 37 18.65 -17.80 3.48
N LEU A 38 17.47 -17.86 2.87
CA LEU A 38 16.27 -17.22 3.39
C LEU A 38 15.85 -17.80 4.75
N THR A 39 15.92 -19.14 4.89
CA THR A 39 15.63 -19.82 6.19
C THR A 39 16.63 -19.43 7.26
N HIS A 40 17.90 -19.30 6.90
CA HIS A 40 18.94 -18.85 7.83
C HIS A 40 18.66 -17.43 8.34
N GLU A 41 18.29 -16.48 7.46
CA GLU A 41 17.94 -15.11 7.85
C GLU A 41 16.65 -15.05 8.68
N MET A 42 15.68 -15.92 8.37
CA MET A 42 14.45 -16.09 9.16
C MET A 42 14.75 -16.50 10.61
N ASP A 43 15.73 -17.40 10.83
CA ASP A 43 16.11 -17.86 12.18
C ASP A 43 16.65 -16.72 13.06
N PHE A 44 17.16 -15.66 12.46
CA PHE A 44 17.55 -14.41 13.14
C PHE A 44 16.38 -13.41 13.30
N GLY A 45 15.17 -13.77 12.87
CA GLY A 45 14.00 -12.91 12.98
C GLY A 45 14.05 -11.67 12.07
N ILE A 46 14.76 -11.74 10.95
CA ILE A 46 14.87 -10.61 10.01
C ILE A 46 13.52 -10.42 9.31
N PRO A 47 12.86 -9.25 9.48
CA PRO A 47 11.48 -9.05 9.03
C PRO A 47 11.27 -9.25 7.52
N GLY A 48 12.24 -8.85 6.68
CA GLY A 48 12.16 -9.04 5.24
C GLY A 48 12.29 -10.50 4.81
N ALA A 49 13.08 -11.31 5.54
CA ALA A 49 13.19 -12.74 5.29
C ALA A 49 11.90 -13.48 5.71
N LEU A 50 11.31 -13.07 6.83
CA LEU A 50 10.01 -13.59 7.30
C LEU A 50 8.89 -13.29 6.29
N GLU A 51 8.84 -12.06 5.77
CA GLU A 51 7.88 -11.66 4.74
C GLU A 51 8.03 -12.50 3.48
N GLU A 52 9.23 -12.54 2.90
CA GLU A 52 9.50 -13.27 1.66
C GLU A 52 9.21 -14.77 1.78
N LEU A 53 9.62 -15.40 2.89
CA LEU A 53 9.32 -16.80 3.13
C LEU A 53 7.81 -17.04 3.29
N GLY A 54 7.12 -16.10 3.93
CA GLY A 54 5.66 -16.11 4.02
C GLY A 54 5.00 -16.06 2.65
N GLU A 55 5.45 -15.19 1.74
CA GLU A 55 4.97 -15.14 0.35
C GLU A 55 5.25 -16.45 -0.40
N ARG A 56 6.43 -17.03 -0.24
CA ARG A 56 6.75 -18.32 -0.87
C ARG A 56 5.83 -19.45 -0.41
N TYR A 57 5.50 -19.52 0.88
CA TYR A 57 4.51 -20.48 1.38
C TYR A 57 3.10 -20.15 0.90
N LEU A 58 2.73 -18.87 0.81
CA LEU A 58 1.39 -18.47 0.37
C LEU A 58 1.12 -18.83 -1.09
N PHE A 59 2.11 -18.60 -1.97
CA PHE A 59 1.97 -18.78 -3.41
C PHE A 59 2.63 -20.04 -3.96
N GLY A 60 3.32 -20.82 -3.14
CA GLY A 60 4.01 -22.03 -3.58
C GLY A 60 5.28 -21.74 -4.41
N LEU A 61 6.00 -20.67 -4.12
CA LEU A 61 7.19 -20.26 -4.88
C LEU A 61 8.43 -21.05 -4.44
N GLY A 62 8.69 -22.15 -5.13
CA GLY A 62 9.77 -23.07 -4.80
C GLY A 62 9.52 -23.96 -3.57
N LEU A 63 8.33 -23.88 -2.98
CA LEU A 63 7.85 -24.65 -1.83
C LEU A 63 6.43 -25.14 -2.10
N SER A 64 5.98 -26.13 -1.30
CA SER A 64 4.56 -26.45 -1.24
C SER A 64 3.79 -25.33 -0.56
N THR A 65 2.63 -24.99 -1.08
CA THR A 65 1.73 -23.99 -0.48
C THR A 65 1.34 -24.40 0.94
N ASP A 66 1.55 -23.51 1.89
CA ASP A 66 1.13 -23.65 3.29
C ASP A 66 0.67 -22.28 3.82
N VAL A 67 -0.64 -22.06 3.79
CA VAL A 67 -1.25 -20.77 4.16
C VAL A 67 -1.12 -20.51 5.67
N ASP A 68 -1.21 -21.54 6.49
CA ASP A 68 -1.09 -21.37 7.94
C ASP A 68 0.35 -20.98 8.33
N LYS A 69 1.34 -21.56 7.66
CA LYS A 69 2.74 -21.19 7.83
C LYS A 69 3.03 -19.76 7.32
N ALA A 70 2.42 -19.37 6.20
CA ALA A 70 2.53 -18.01 5.70
C ALA A 70 1.97 -16.99 6.71
N LEU A 71 0.79 -17.25 7.29
CA LEU A 71 0.18 -16.39 8.31
C LEU A 71 1.04 -16.27 9.56
N GLU A 72 1.66 -17.37 10.03
CA GLU A 72 2.61 -17.35 11.17
C GLU A 72 3.80 -16.44 10.85
N LEU A 73 4.39 -16.54 9.67
CA LEU A 73 5.55 -15.76 9.25
C LEU A 73 5.21 -14.28 9.09
N PHE A 74 4.06 -13.95 8.50
CA PHE A 74 3.60 -12.57 8.42
C PHE A 74 3.32 -11.97 9.80
N GLN A 75 2.79 -12.76 10.75
CA GLN A 75 2.62 -12.30 12.12
C GLN A 75 3.97 -12.02 12.79
N GLN A 76 4.95 -12.89 12.62
CA GLN A 76 6.30 -12.67 13.15
C GLN A 76 6.95 -11.41 12.52
N ALA A 77 6.81 -11.22 11.21
CA ALA A 77 7.28 -10.01 10.52
C ALA A 77 6.61 -8.74 11.07
N ALA A 78 5.29 -8.80 11.33
CA ALA A 78 4.53 -7.71 11.92
C ALA A 78 5.00 -7.37 13.34
N ASP A 79 5.26 -8.37 14.16
CA ASP A 79 5.75 -8.22 15.54
C ASP A 79 7.19 -7.69 15.55
N ALA A 80 7.99 -8.04 14.55
CA ALA A 80 9.33 -7.49 14.32
C ALA A 80 9.32 -6.09 13.70
N GLY A 81 8.13 -5.52 13.44
CA GLY A 81 7.94 -4.14 13.00
C GLY A 81 7.95 -3.92 11.49
N HIS A 82 7.76 -4.97 10.67
CA HIS A 82 7.62 -4.81 9.23
C HIS A 82 6.36 -3.99 8.90
N PRO A 83 6.46 -2.91 8.11
CA PRO A 83 5.34 -1.98 7.92
C PRO A 83 4.17 -2.61 7.15
N ASP A 84 4.47 -3.46 6.16
CA ASP A 84 3.45 -4.06 5.29
C ASP A 84 2.92 -5.40 5.82
N ALA A 85 3.54 -6.01 6.84
CA ALA A 85 3.14 -7.34 7.30
C ALA A 85 1.69 -7.41 7.79
N TYR A 86 1.18 -6.37 8.46
CA TYR A 86 -0.24 -6.28 8.80
C TYR A 86 -1.14 -6.17 7.57
N HIS A 87 -0.66 -5.52 6.50
CA HIS A 87 -1.39 -5.47 5.24
C HIS A 87 -1.46 -6.86 4.60
N MET A 88 -0.36 -7.60 4.61
CA MET A 88 -0.30 -8.96 4.06
C MET A 88 -1.22 -9.92 4.83
N LEU A 89 -1.18 -9.87 6.17
CA LEU A 89 -2.13 -10.60 7.01
C LEU A 89 -3.58 -10.26 6.65
N ALA A 90 -3.89 -8.98 6.52
CA ALA A 90 -5.23 -8.54 6.16
C ALA A 90 -5.63 -9.04 4.77
N ASP A 91 -4.73 -9.00 3.79
CA ASP A 91 -5.04 -9.39 2.41
C ASP A 91 -5.36 -10.89 2.27
N VAL A 92 -4.69 -11.75 3.04
CA VAL A 92 -5.04 -13.19 3.10
C VAL A 92 -6.47 -13.40 3.59
N TYR A 93 -6.94 -12.61 4.57
CA TYR A 93 -8.31 -12.71 5.09
C TYR A 93 -9.35 -12.01 4.24
N ARG A 94 -8.95 -11.16 3.30
CA ARG A 94 -9.87 -10.38 2.45
C ARG A 94 -10.58 -11.23 1.40
N THR A 95 -9.91 -12.21 0.83
CA THR A 95 -10.42 -13.02 -0.30
C THR A 95 -10.42 -14.51 0.05
N ASP A 96 -11.25 -15.28 -0.67
CA ASP A 96 -11.27 -16.75 -0.53
C ASP A 96 -10.18 -17.45 -1.35
N GLN A 97 -9.28 -16.70 -1.96
CA GLN A 97 -8.21 -17.25 -2.83
C GLN A 97 -7.38 -18.35 -2.17
N HIS A 98 -7.18 -18.24 -0.85
CA HIS A 98 -6.38 -19.17 -0.07
C HIS A 98 -7.21 -20.01 0.91
N GLY A 99 -8.55 -20.01 0.80
CA GLY A 99 -9.45 -20.74 1.70
C GLY A 99 -9.38 -20.23 3.16
N ARG A 100 -9.07 -18.98 3.37
CA ARG A 100 -8.93 -18.35 4.71
C ARG A 100 -9.71 -17.04 4.81
N GLN A 101 -10.72 -16.81 3.95
CA GLN A 101 -11.51 -15.59 4.02
C GLN A 101 -12.14 -15.41 5.41
N ASP A 102 -11.85 -14.25 6.02
CA ASP A 102 -12.41 -13.82 7.28
C ASP A 102 -12.47 -12.28 7.29
N LEU A 103 -13.59 -11.73 6.85
CA LEU A 103 -13.76 -10.28 6.72
C LEU A 103 -13.69 -9.56 8.07
N ASP A 104 -14.07 -10.19 9.18
CA ASP A 104 -13.96 -9.58 10.50
C ASP A 104 -12.50 -9.41 10.90
N ARG A 105 -11.65 -10.41 10.65
CA ARG A 105 -10.21 -10.29 10.84
C ARG A 105 -9.59 -9.27 9.91
N TYR A 106 -9.97 -9.28 8.63
CA TYR A 106 -9.52 -8.27 7.66
C TYR A 106 -9.75 -6.85 8.18
N PHE A 107 -10.99 -6.51 8.55
CA PHE A 107 -11.33 -5.18 9.03
C PHE A 107 -10.69 -4.83 10.37
N LYS A 108 -10.43 -5.81 11.22
CA LYS A 108 -9.70 -5.61 12.48
C LYS A 108 -8.22 -5.25 12.27
N LEU A 109 -7.59 -5.78 11.22
CA LEU A 109 -6.18 -5.55 10.91
C LEU A 109 -5.93 -4.23 10.17
N LEU A 110 -6.88 -3.77 9.35
CA LEU A 110 -6.72 -2.58 8.51
C LEU A 110 -6.24 -1.33 9.24
N PRO A 111 -6.83 -0.93 10.39
CA PRO A 111 -6.37 0.27 11.11
C PRO A 111 -4.92 0.16 11.55
N SER A 112 -4.53 -1.01 12.07
CA SER A 112 -3.15 -1.25 12.52
C SER A 112 -2.14 -1.15 11.38
N ALA A 113 -2.49 -1.66 10.19
CA ALA A 113 -1.66 -1.54 9.01
C ALA A 113 -1.57 -0.08 8.51
N ALA A 114 -2.72 0.62 8.46
CA ALA A 114 -2.78 2.02 8.04
C ALA A 114 -1.99 2.95 8.97
N GLU A 115 -2.10 2.78 10.29
CA GLU A 115 -1.35 3.57 11.28
C GLU A 115 0.16 3.35 11.20
N ARG A 116 0.60 2.18 10.77
CA ARG A 116 2.00 1.86 10.51
C ARG A 116 2.52 2.36 9.16
N GLY A 117 1.69 3.04 8.39
CA GLY A 117 2.09 3.69 7.15
C GLY A 117 1.80 2.89 5.89
N SER A 118 1.13 1.74 5.97
CA SER A 118 0.73 1.01 4.77
C SER A 118 -0.27 1.83 3.95
N TRP A 119 0.20 2.42 2.88
CA TRP A 119 -0.57 3.23 1.95
C TRP A 119 -1.70 2.43 1.27
N LYS A 120 -1.48 1.14 1.01
CA LYS A 120 -2.53 0.21 0.54
C LYS A 120 -3.65 0.07 1.57
N SER A 121 -3.28 -0.15 2.84
CA SER A 121 -4.27 -0.30 3.91
C SER A 121 -5.02 1.00 4.21
N MET A 122 -4.35 2.16 4.09
CA MET A 122 -5.03 3.46 4.18
C MET A 122 -6.12 3.60 3.11
N PHE A 123 -5.83 3.24 1.86
CA PHE A 123 -6.81 3.28 0.78
C PHE A 123 -7.93 2.24 0.96
N ASN A 124 -7.58 1.03 1.38
CA ASN A 124 -8.59 0.00 1.68
C ASN A 124 -9.51 0.42 2.83
N LEU A 125 -8.97 1.09 3.84
CA LEU A 125 -9.75 1.64 4.95
C LEU A 125 -10.69 2.76 4.48
N ALA A 126 -10.22 3.64 3.58
CA ALA A 126 -11.06 4.64 2.94
C ALA A 126 -12.23 3.99 2.17
N CYS A 127 -11.96 2.97 1.38
CA CYS A 127 -12.99 2.22 0.65
C CYS A 127 -13.98 1.53 1.60
N ALA A 128 -13.49 1.01 2.73
CA ALA A 128 -14.32 0.34 3.72
C ALA A 128 -15.30 1.31 4.39
N TYR A 129 -14.86 2.50 4.78
CA TYR A 129 -15.74 3.54 5.30
C TYR A 129 -16.69 4.09 4.25
N TYR A 130 -16.25 4.25 3.01
CA TYR A 130 -17.09 4.75 1.92
C TYR A 130 -18.24 3.81 1.56
N ARG A 131 -18.00 2.52 1.54
CA ARG A 131 -19.01 1.50 1.22
C ARG A 131 -19.86 1.10 2.42
N GLY A 132 -19.32 1.23 3.61
CA GLY A 132 -19.92 0.76 4.84
C GLY A 132 -20.15 -0.76 4.84
N LYS A 133 -20.86 -1.25 5.85
CA LYS A 133 -21.18 -2.69 6.00
C LYS A 133 -21.93 -3.30 4.83
N LEU A 134 -22.79 -2.52 4.17
CA LEU A 134 -23.57 -2.99 3.01
C LEU A 134 -22.68 -3.40 1.82
N GLY A 135 -21.52 -2.77 1.66
CA GLY A 135 -20.56 -3.12 0.63
C GLY A 135 -19.72 -4.38 0.93
N TYR A 136 -19.90 -4.98 2.12
CA TYR A 136 -19.13 -6.12 2.60
C TYR A 136 -19.99 -7.13 3.38
N ASP A 137 -21.21 -7.40 2.92
CA ASP A 137 -22.13 -8.40 3.46
C ASP A 137 -22.37 -8.29 4.99
N GLY A 138 -22.39 -7.08 5.50
CA GLY A 138 -22.60 -6.79 6.93
C GLY A 138 -21.31 -6.69 7.76
N HIS A 139 -20.15 -7.01 7.18
CA HIS A 139 -18.86 -6.89 7.86
C HIS A 139 -18.26 -5.47 7.76
N GLY A 140 -17.29 -5.17 8.61
CA GLY A 140 -16.51 -3.94 8.57
C GLY A 140 -17.13 -2.77 9.33
N TYR A 141 -17.00 -1.58 8.77
CA TYR A 141 -17.35 -0.32 9.42
C TYR A 141 -18.73 0.18 9.00
N ASN A 142 -19.34 0.99 9.83
CA ASN A 142 -20.51 1.76 9.40
C ASN A 142 -20.08 2.76 8.32
N LEU A 143 -21.03 3.12 7.45
CA LEU A 143 -20.82 4.15 6.44
C LEU A 143 -20.36 5.45 7.10
N ASP A 144 -19.20 5.95 6.68
CA ASP A 144 -18.65 7.23 7.15
C ASP A 144 -17.82 7.86 6.03
N HIS A 145 -18.47 8.72 5.25
CA HIS A 145 -17.81 9.38 4.11
C HIS A 145 -16.75 10.40 4.57
N ALA A 146 -16.86 10.97 5.77
CA ALA A 146 -15.85 11.88 6.29
C ALA A 146 -14.56 11.12 6.63
N ALA A 147 -14.66 9.99 7.31
CA ALA A 147 -13.52 9.10 7.55
C ALA A 147 -12.95 8.56 6.24
N ALA A 148 -13.80 8.23 5.27
CA ALA A 148 -13.34 7.79 3.94
C ALA A 148 -12.51 8.86 3.23
N LEU A 149 -12.94 10.12 3.27
CA LEU A 149 -12.18 11.24 2.71
C LEU A 149 -10.84 11.42 3.40
N GLU A 150 -10.84 11.42 4.74
CA GLU A 150 -9.61 11.56 5.53
C GLU A 150 -8.57 10.49 5.16
N TRP A 151 -8.98 9.21 5.11
CA TRP A 151 -8.08 8.12 4.78
C TRP A 151 -7.65 8.12 3.29
N SER A 152 -8.52 8.57 2.36
CA SER A 152 -8.13 8.78 0.96
C SER A 152 -7.03 9.82 0.83
N LEU A 153 -7.15 10.96 1.54
CA LEU A 153 -6.14 12.02 1.53
C LEU A 153 -4.81 11.53 2.14
N LYS A 154 -4.86 10.83 3.28
CA LYS A 154 -3.65 10.24 3.89
C LYS A 154 -2.95 9.24 2.97
N SER A 155 -3.72 8.40 2.29
CA SER A 155 -3.17 7.45 1.31
C SER A 155 -2.54 8.16 0.12
N ALA A 156 -3.18 9.21 -0.41
CA ALA A 156 -2.65 10.01 -1.51
C ALA A 156 -1.35 10.72 -1.13
N GLU A 157 -1.30 11.33 0.06
CA GLU A 157 -0.10 12.00 0.59
C GLU A 157 1.06 11.02 0.77
N MET A 158 0.81 9.88 1.43
CA MET A 158 1.83 8.84 1.65
C MET A 158 2.35 8.29 0.34
N SER A 159 1.47 7.93 -0.59
CA SER A 159 1.84 7.40 -1.90
C SER A 159 2.64 8.42 -2.71
N ARG A 160 2.23 9.69 -2.72
CA ARG A 160 2.96 10.76 -3.40
C ARG A 160 4.38 10.92 -2.86
N ALA A 161 4.53 10.97 -1.53
CA ALA A 161 5.84 11.13 -0.90
C ALA A 161 6.77 9.94 -1.19
N LEU A 162 6.23 8.71 -1.24
CA LEU A 162 6.98 7.54 -1.66
C LEU A 162 7.42 7.65 -3.13
N LEU A 163 6.53 8.08 -4.03
CA LEU A 163 6.85 8.29 -5.45
C LEU A 163 7.95 9.34 -5.63
N GLU A 164 7.93 10.45 -4.89
CA GLU A 164 8.99 11.47 -4.90
C GLU A 164 10.36 10.88 -4.52
N ILE A 165 10.38 10.00 -3.51
CA ILE A 165 11.61 9.30 -3.10
C ILE A 165 12.08 8.34 -4.19
N PHE A 166 11.16 7.61 -4.85
CA PHE A 166 11.51 6.73 -5.96
C PHE A 166 12.11 7.49 -7.15
N PHE A 167 11.52 8.62 -7.54
CA PHE A 167 12.02 9.43 -8.65
C PHE A 167 13.39 10.07 -8.35
N ALA A 168 13.70 10.32 -7.09
CA ALA A 168 14.99 10.87 -6.67
C ALA A 168 16.13 9.84 -6.65
N ARG A 169 15.86 8.55 -6.85
CA ARG A 169 16.84 7.45 -6.72
C ARG A 169 16.87 6.56 -7.96
N PRO A 170 18.03 5.92 -8.30
CA PRO A 170 18.06 4.89 -9.33
C PRO A 170 17.12 3.73 -8.96
N CYS A 171 16.17 3.43 -9.84
CA CYS A 171 15.20 2.37 -9.62
C CYS A 171 15.78 1.02 -10.09
N THR A 172 15.89 0.03 -9.20
CA THR A 172 16.16 -1.37 -9.54
C THR A 172 14.90 -2.06 -10.03
N GLN A 173 15.04 -3.25 -10.67
CA GLN A 173 13.88 -3.99 -11.18
C GLN A 173 12.87 -4.31 -10.10
N ASP A 174 13.33 -4.77 -8.93
CA ASP A 174 12.46 -5.13 -7.78
C ASP A 174 11.62 -3.96 -7.24
N LEU A 175 12.12 -2.73 -7.42
CA LEU A 175 11.39 -1.53 -7.01
C LEU A 175 10.38 -1.05 -8.06
N ARG A 176 10.45 -1.55 -9.31
CA ARG A 176 9.53 -1.11 -10.37
C ARG A 176 8.11 -1.61 -10.16
N ASP A 177 7.95 -2.86 -9.74
CA ASP A 177 6.63 -3.44 -9.49
C ASP A 177 5.99 -2.76 -8.28
N TYR A 178 6.78 -2.56 -7.22
CA TYR A 178 6.34 -1.79 -6.05
C TYR A 178 5.97 -0.34 -6.41
N PHE A 179 6.77 0.30 -7.26
CA PHE A 179 6.46 1.63 -7.79
C PHE A 179 5.10 1.67 -8.51
N GLY A 180 4.81 0.67 -9.35
CA GLY A 180 3.54 0.56 -10.06
C GLY A 180 2.35 0.53 -9.09
N ASP A 181 2.45 -0.27 -8.04
CA ASP A 181 1.42 -0.37 -7.00
C ASP A 181 1.22 0.94 -6.22
N VAL A 182 2.33 1.62 -5.84
CA VAL A 182 2.28 2.93 -5.15
C VAL A 182 1.61 3.96 -6.05
N TYR A 183 1.98 3.97 -7.33
CA TYR A 183 1.42 4.89 -8.31
C TYR A 183 -0.08 4.66 -8.54
N ASP A 184 -0.50 3.41 -8.73
CA ASP A 184 -1.93 3.08 -8.92
C ASP A 184 -2.76 3.50 -7.71
N THR A 185 -2.25 3.25 -6.50
CA THR A 185 -2.94 3.66 -5.28
C THR A 185 -2.99 5.18 -5.14
N PHE A 186 -1.90 5.90 -5.48
CA PHE A 186 -1.90 7.36 -5.53
C PHE A 186 -3.01 7.90 -6.43
N VAL A 187 -3.09 7.42 -7.67
CA VAL A 187 -4.11 7.84 -8.62
C VAL A 187 -5.52 7.59 -8.09
N ARG A 188 -5.77 6.40 -7.56
CA ARG A 188 -7.09 6.00 -7.02
C ARG A 188 -7.48 6.82 -5.78
N ALA A 189 -6.53 7.08 -4.89
CA ALA A 189 -6.77 7.86 -3.68
C ALA A 189 -7.09 9.33 -3.99
N VAL A 190 -6.31 9.95 -4.88
CA VAL A 190 -6.58 11.33 -5.36
C VAL A 190 -7.94 11.41 -6.06
N TYR A 191 -8.23 10.46 -6.95
CA TYR A 191 -9.51 10.41 -7.66
C TYR A 191 -10.70 10.30 -6.69
N SER A 192 -10.59 9.42 -5.70
CA SER A 192 -11.63 9.22 -4.67
C SER A 192 -11.87 10.50 -3.86
N ALA A 193 -10.81 11.11 -3.35
CA ALA A 193 -10.92 12.33 -2.56
C ALA A 193 -11.46 13.52 -3.37
N ALA A 194 -10.99 13.70 -4.61
CA ALA A 194 -11.49 14.75 -5.49
C ALA A 194 -12.98 14.58 -5.78
N LYS A 195 -13.44 13.35 -6.04
CA LYS A 195 -14.84 13.06 -6.26
C LYS A 195 -15.70 13.35 -5.04
N GLN A 196 -15.23 13.00 -3.83
CA GLN A 196 -15.92 13.33 -2.58
C GLN A 196 -16.07 14.85 -2.39
N TYR A 197 -15.05 15.66 -2.69
CA TYR A 197 -15.18 17.12 -2.71
C TYR A 197 -16.15 17.64 -3.78
N MET A 198 -16.19 17.03 -4.96
CA MET A 198 -17.13 17.42 -6.04
C MET A 198 -18.60 17.13 -5.68
N ASP A 199 -18.84 15.99 -5.05
CA ASP A 199 -20.19 15.48 -4.78
C ASP A 199 -20.70 15.95 -3.39
N GLY A 200 -19.79 16.34 -2.49
CA GLY A 200 -20.12 16.70 -1.09
C GLY A 200 -20.24 15.48 -0.18
N ASP A 201 -19.67 14.35 -0.56
CA ASP A 201 -19.71 13.11 0.22
C ASP A 201 -18.74 13.17 1.40
N GLY A 202 -19.26 13.27 2.63
CA GLY A 202 -18.45 13.35 3.86
C GLY A 202 -17.83 14.72 4.14
N THR A 203 -18.13 15.72 3.32
CA THR A 203 -17.67 17.11 3.47
C THR A 203 -18.67 18.04 2.78
N GLU A 204 -18.53 19.34 2.99
CA GLU A 204 -19.22 20.31 2.14
C GLU A 204 -18.72 20.21 0.70
N LYS A 205 -19.64 20.32 -0.25
CA LYS A 205 -19.30 20.35 -1.66
C LYS A 205 -18.31 21.49 -1.94
N ASN A 206 -17.13 21.14 -2.44
CA ASN A 206 -16.05 22.08 -2.68
C ASN A 206 -15.30 21.77 -3.98
N PRO A 207 -15.82 22.22 -5.15
CA PRO A 207 -15.20 21.98 -6.43
C PRO A 207 -13.82 22.64 -6.57
N ASP A 208 -13.53 23.69 -5.82
CA ASP A 208 -12.22 24.36 -5.85
C ASP A 208 -11.15 23.52 -5.19
N LYS A 209 -11.43 22.90 -4.03
CA LYS A 209 -10.53 21.91 -3.43
C LYS A 209 -10.32 20.69 -4.31
N ALA A 210 -11.38 20.21 -4.99
CA ALA A 210 -11.23 19.13 -5.94
C ALA A 210 -10.30 19.52 -7.10
N ARG A 211 -10.46 20.75 -7.64
CA ARG A 211 -9.62 21.29 -8.72
C ARG A 211 -8.17 21.43 -8.27
N GLU A 212 -7.93 22.00 -7.09
CA GLU A 212 -6.59 22.15 -6.51
C GLU A 212 -5.87 20.79 -6.38
N LEU A 213 -6.53 19.80 -5.77
CA LEU A 213 -6.00 18.46 -5.57
C LEU A 213 -5.66 17.79 -6.92
N LEU A 214 -6.57 17.82 -7.88
CA LEU A 214 -6.39 17.24 -9.22
C LEU A 214 -5.30 17.94 -10.02
N THR A 215 -5.22 19.26 -9.95
CA THR A 215 -4.19 20.05 -10.67
C THR A 215 -2.81 19.74 -10.12
N SER A 216 -2.66 19.73 -8.79
CA SER A 216 -1.39 19.36 -8.12
C SER A 216 -0.95 17.94 -8.47
N ALA A 217 -1.88 16.98 -8.48
CA ALA A 217 -1.58 15.60 -8.85
C ALA A 217 -1.26 15.46 -10.36
N GLN A 218 -1.91 16.23 -11.22
CA GLN A 218 -1.64 16.25 -12.66
C GLN A 218 -0.28 16.88 -12.98
N GLU A 219 0.10 17.94 -12.28
CA GLU A 219 1.43 18.54 -12.39
C GLU A 219 2.53 17.58 -11.95
N PHE A 220 2.32 16.89 -10.83
CA PHE A 220 3.22 15.83 -10.37
C PHE A 220 3.41 14.75 -11.45
N HIS A 221 2.32 14.28 -12.05
CA HIS A 221 2.35 13.29 -13.12
C HIS A 221 3.11 13.78 -14.35
N LYS A 222 2.83 15.01 -14.82
CA LYS A 222 3.53 15.62 -15.97
C LYS A 222 5.03 15.78 -15.70
N THR A 223 5.40 16.20 -14.52
CA THR A 223 6.81 16.42 -14.14
C THR A 223 7.63 15.15 -14.17
N HIS A 224 7.08 14.04 -13.67
CA HIS A 224 7.82 12.80 -13.45
C HIS A 224 7.60 11.74 -14.53
N LEU A 225 6.43 11.71 -15.16
CA LEU A 225 6.07 10.72 -16.19
C LEU A 225 5.91 11.32 -17.59
N HIS A 226 6.11 12.63 -17.74
CA HIS A 226 6.08 13.37 -19.02
C HIS A 226 4.78 13.19 -19.83
N SER A 227 3.68 12.90 -19.14
CA SER A 227 2.36 12.67 -19.76
C SER A 227 1.24 13.20 -18.86
N GLU A 228 0.00 13.14 -19.32
CA GLU A 228 -1.18 13.44 -18.49
C GLU A 228 -1.79 12.16 -17.92
N CYS A 229 -2.23 12.22 -16.66
CA CYS A 229 -3.05 11.17 -16.07
C CYS A 229 -4.48 11.29 -16.62
N PRO A 230 -5.00 10.32 -17.39
CA PRO A 230 -6.32 10.42 -18.02
C PRO A 230 -7.46 10.57 -17.00
N GLN A 231 -7.35 9.93 -15.86
CA GLN A 231 -8.35 9.98 -14.79
C GLN A 231 -8.48 11.41 -14.21
N PHE A 232 -7.35 12.09 -13.98
CA PHE A 232 -7.34 13.46 -13.46
C PHE A 232 -7.83 14.44 -14.52
N ALA A 233 -7.39 14.29 -15.77
CA ALA A 233 -7.82 15.13 -16.89
C ALA A 233 -9.33 15.05 -17.11
N ALA A 234 -9.93 13.86 -17.00
CA ALA A 234 -11.37 13.67 -17.14
C ALA A 234 -12.16 14.40 -16.04
N LEU A 235 -11.72 14.34 -14.78
CA LEU A 235 -12.39 15.06 -13.69
C LEU A 235 -12.19 16.58 -13.78
N LEU A 236 -11.00 17.05 -14.16
CA LEU A 236 -10.74 18.49 -14.40
C LEU A 236 -11.63 19.06 -15.50
N LYS A 237 -11.80 18.30 -16.60
CA LYS A 237 -12.74 18.68 -17.67
C LYS A 237 -14.18 18.80 -17.15
N LYS A 238 -14.65 17.81 -16.40
CA LYS A 238 -15.99 17.82 -15.79
C LYS A 238 -16.19 19.01 -14.83
N LEU A 239 -15.16 19.40 -14.08
CA LEU A 239 -15.19 20.58 -13.21
C LEU A 239 -15.26 21.90 -14.00
N ALA A 240 -14.64 21.95 -15.19
CA ALA A 240 -14.71 23.12 -16.05
C ALA A 240 -16.07 23.29 -16.75
N GLU A 241 -16.77 22.18 -17.01
CA GLU A 241 -18.10 22.19 -17.66
C GLU A 241 -19.22 22.53 -16.67
N ASN A 242 -19.03 22.37 -15.37
CA ASN A 242 -20.04 22.56 -14.32
C ASN A 242 -19.81 23.82 -13.45
N GLY A 243 -18.81 24.61 -13.74
CA GLY A 243 -18.49 25.88 -13.06
C GLY A 243 -18.65 27.06 -13.98
#